data_f4d035a97d6511116bf092bcc8b92eea
#
_entry.id   f4d035a97d6511116bf092bcc8b92eea
#
_cell.length_a   1.000
_cell.length_b   1.000
_cell.length_c   1.000
_cell.angle_alpha   90.00
_cell.angle_beta   90.00
_cell.angle_gamma   90.00
#
_symmetry.space_group_name_H-M   'P 1'
#
loop_
_entity.id
_entity.type
_entity.pdbx_description
1 polymer ?
#
loop_
_entity_poly.entity_id
_entity_poly.type
_entity_poly.pdbx_seq_one_letter_code
_entity_poly.pdbx_strand_id
1 'polypeptide(L)'
;MKEERKLILKLGQMITDRVGVKVTVEDPEYWGLAEVLTDEMAEVCLSMKVRKPMTLEQIARKSGKDPERVQKLLDEMSVIGMIEYNWENADHHKQYVLPMFVPGCAEFMMMNDKQVEEHPILADFFENMSRLPLEKVTPMVPPGGSGIGMHVIPVEKAIPAKQESASVEHISHWLKKYQDKYAVGACSCRRQQRVRGEGCGEIEGDLCIGVGDMADYLVETGKGHYITQEEVLEILERAERNGFVHQITNIDGEDKIFAICNCAPGVCNALRTSQSVSYTHL
;
A
#
# COMPACT_ATOMS: atom_id res chain seq x y z
N MET A 1 27.90 12.91 11.32
CA MET A 1 26.45 13.08 11.13
C MET A 1 26.20 13.32 9.65
N LYS A 2 25.30 12.57 8.99
CA LYS A 2 24.89 12.92 7.65
C LYS A 2 24.21 14.30 7.72
N GLU A 3 24.50 15.18 6.76
CA GLU A 3 23.87 16.50 6.70
C GLU A 3 22.35 16.37 6.58
N GLU A 4 21.61 17.18 7.35
CA GLU A 4 20.14 17.17 7.33
C GLU A 4 19.63 17.59 5.96
N ARG A 5 18.88 16.70 5.32
CA ARG A 5 18.25 16.95 4.01
C ARG A 5 16.87 17.59 4.21
N LYS A 6 16.84 18.92 4.18
CA LYS A 6 15.66 19.74 4.51
C LYS A 6 14.42 19.44 3.67
N LEU A 7 14.60 19.07 2.39
CA LEU A 7 13.49 18.74 1.50
C LEU A 7 12.84 17.41 1.89
N ILE A 8 13.65 16.43 2.25
CA ILE A 8 13.17 15.13 2.74
C ILE A 8 12.40 15.30 4.07
N LEU A 9 12.97 16.10 5.00
CA LEU A 9 12.30 16.38 6.28
C LEU A 9 10.92 17.05 6.06
N LYS A 10 10.87 18.03 5.15
CA LYS A 10 9.62 18.71 4.79
C LYS A 10 8.62 17.75 4.12
N LEU A 11 9.09 16.85 3.27
CA LEU A 11 8.25 15.84 2.65
C LEU A 11 7.68 14.87 3.69
N GLY A 12 8.52 14.32 4.59
CA GLY A 12 8.09 13.47 5.69
C GLY A 12 7.02 14.16 6.56
N GLN A 13 7.22 15.44 6.88
CA GLN A 13 6.22 16.22 7.62
C GLN A 13 4.91 16.41 6.84
N MET A 14 4.96 16.52 5.52
CA MET A 14 3.77 16.72 4.69
C MET A 14 2.90 15.48 4.57
N ILE A 15 3.52 14.30 4.50
CA ILE A 15 2.79 13.04 4.26
C ILE A 15 2.56 12.20 5.53
N THR A 16 3.07 12.64 6.69
CA THR A 16 2.83 11.92 7.94
C THR A 16 1.36 11.97 8.35
N ASP A 17 0.85 10.85 8.83
CA ASP A 17 -0.48 10.71 9.43
C ASP A 17 -0.49 10.93 10.95
N ARG A 18 0.69 11.17 11.55
CA ARG A 18 0.84 11.49 12.96
C ARG A 18 0.43 12.95 13.25
N VAL A 19 -0.84 13.16 13.53
CA VAL A 19 -1.40 14.50 13.78
C VAL A 19 -0.71 15.18 14.96
N GLY A 20 -0.24 16.43 14.72
CA GLY A 20 0.38 17.27 15.75
C GLY A 20 1.82 16.89 16.12
N VAL A 21 2.43 15.92 15.45
CA VAL A 21 3.84 15.55 15.63
C VAL A 21 4.72 16.38 14.69
N LYS A 22 5.79 16.95 15.24
CA LYS A 22 6.84 17.56 14.43
C LYS A 22 7.85 16.48 14.07
N VAL A 23 7.99 16.18 12.79
CA VAL A 23 8.96 15.21 12.27
C VAL A 23 10.37 15.76 12.42
N THR A 24 11.27 14.91 12.87
CA THR A 24 12.71 15.17 13.05
C THR A 24 13.54 14.20 12.23
N VAL A 25 14.86 14.37 12.21
CA VAL A 25 15.78 13.45 11.51
C VAL A 25 15.86 12.05 12.13
N GLU A 26 15.42 11.90 13.38
CA GLU A 26 15.37 10.63 14.09
C GLU A 26 14.10 9.82 13.78
N ASP A 27 13.10 10.47 13.17
CA ASP A 27 11.82 9.84 12.89
C ASP A 27 11.88 9.00 11.60
N PRO A 28 11.10 7.90 11.53
CA PRO A 28 11.05 7.04 10.35
C PRO A 28 10.61 7.77 9.09
N GLU A 29 9.74 8.76 9.20
CA GLU A 29 9.32 9.60 8.07
C GLU A 29 10.50 10.30 7.38
N TYR A 30 11.55 10.60 8.10
CA TYR A 30 12.75 11.20 7.52
C TYR A 30 13.71 10.14 6.99
N TRP A 31 14.21 9.25 7.87
CA TRP A 31 15.31 8.37 7.49
C TRP A 31 14.89 7.31 6.48
N GLY A 32 13.61 6.86 6.49
CA GLY A 32 13.09 5.94 5.48
C GLY A 32 13.02 6.57 4.09
N LEU A 33 12.56 7.83 3.99
CA LEU A 33 12.57 8.56 2.72
C LEU A 33 13.99 8.93 2.28
N ALA A 34 14.86 9.34 3.21
CA ALA A 34 16.23 9.74 2.92
C ALA A 34 17.08 8.57 2.38
N GLU A 35 16.69 7.34 2.65
CA GLU A 35 17.39 6.15 2.16
C GLU A 35 17.25 5.98 0.64
N VAL A 36 16.08 6.28 0.07
CA VAL A 36 15.77 5.94 -1.33
C VAL A 36 15.48 7.14 -2.23
N LEU A 37 15.18 8.32 -1.66
CA LEU A 37 14.84 9.50 -2.47
C LEU A 37 16.02 10.46 -2.61
N THR A 38 16.12 11.12 -3.78
CA THR A 38 16.94 12.30 -3.99
C THR A 38 16.19 13.56 -3.54
N ASP A 39 16.93 14.68 -3.36
CA ASP A 39 16.30 15.97 -3.03
C ASP A 39 15.43 16.48 -4.19
N GLU A 40 15.80 16.20 -5.43
CA GLU A 40 15.00 16.56 -6.58
C GLU A 40 13.66 15.79 -6.65
N MET A 41 13.66 14.50 -6.28
CA MET A 41 12.43 13.71 -6.12
C MET A 41 11.53 14.31 -5.03
N ALA A 42 12.13 14.70 -3.90
CA ALA A 42 11.39 15.35 -2.82
C ALA A 42 10.76 16.68 -3.25
N GLU A 43 11.45 17.50 -4.07
CA GLU A 43 10.87 18.72 -4.64
C GLU A 43 9.63 18.44 -5.49
N VAL A 44 9.68 17.42 -6.34
CA VAL A 44 8.53 17.02 -7.16
C VAL A 44 7.37 16.58 -6.26
N CYS A 45 7.62 15.70 -5.27
CA CYS A 45 6.59 15.29 -4.31
C CYS A 45 5.98 16.46 -3.54
N LEU A 46 6.79 17.45 -3.11
CA LEU A 46 6.33 18.64 -2.40
C LEU A 46 5.43 19.55 -3.26
N SER A 47 5.48 19.44 -4.58
CA SER A 47 4.57 20.13 -5.49
C SER A 47 3.21 19.47 -5.64
N MET A 48 3.09 18.22 -5.19
CA MET A 48 1.86 17.43 -5.22
C MET A 48 1.01 17.64 -3.96
N LYS A 49 -0.18 17.05 -3.95
CA LYS A 49 -1.06 16.98 -2.78
C LYS A 49 -1.27 15.51 -2.42
N VAL A 50 -1.17 15.20 -1.13
CA VAL A 50 -1.39 13.84 -0.63
C VAL A 50 -2.80 13.35 -1.03
N ARG A 51 -2.89 12.14 -1.57
CA ARG A 51 -4.11 11.47 -2.04
C ARG A 51 -4.92 12.26 -3.09
N LYS A 52 -4.30 13.17 -3.81
CA LYS A 52 -4.93 13.93 -4.90
C LYS A 52 -4.27 13.57 -6.23
N PRO A 53 -5.00 12.95 -7.18
CA PRO A 53 -4.48 12.68 -8.50
C PRO A 53 -4.08 13.96 -9.24
N MET A 54 -2.96 13.93 -9.94
CA MET A 54 -2.45 15.03 -10.75
C MET A 54 -1.83 14.50 -12.04
N THR A 55 -2.05 15.22 -13.16
CA THR A 55 -1.37 14.89 -14.43
C THR A 55 0.07 15.34 -14.42
N LEU A 56 0.89 14.79 -15.34
CA LEU A 56 2.27 15.22 -15.55
C LEU A 56 2.40 16.75 -15.72
N GLU A 57 1.54 17.34 -16.55
CA GLU A 57 1.57 18.78 -16.85
C GLU A 57 1.26 19.62 -15.60
N GLN A 58 0.35 19.16 -14.76
CA GLN A 58 0.03 19.83 -13.50
C GLN A 58 1.20 19.78 -12.52
N ILE A 59 1.89 18.65 -12.43
CA ILE A 59 3.06 18.47 -11.57
C ILE A 59 4.25 19.30 -12.09
N ALA A 60 4.54 19.23 -13.38
CA ALA A 60 5.61 20.00 -14.02
C ALA A 60 5.41 21.51 -13.81
N ARG A 61 4.20 22.01 -14.07
CA ARG A 61 3.87 23.42 -13.84
C ARG A 61 4.05 23.85 -12.38
N LYS A 62 3.66 23.00 -11.41
CA LYS A 62 3.76 23.35 -9.99
C LYS A 62 5.17 23.24 -9.44
N SER A 63 5.94 22.25 -9.89
CA SER A 63 7.34 22.10 -9.50
C SER A 63 8.27 23.10 -10.20
N GLY A 64 7.80 23.74 -11.30
CA GLY A 64 8.61 24.64 -12.13
C GLY A 64 9.71 23.92 -12.92
N LYS A 65 9.60 22.60 -13.07
CA LYS A 65 10.59 21.76 -13.75
C LYS A 65 10.13 21.39 -15.16
N ASP A 66 11.09 21.05 -15.99
CA ASP A 66 10.85 20.55 -17.33
C ASP A 66 9.99 19.26 -17.30
N PRO A 67 8.94 19.13 -18.15
CA PRO A 67 8.05 17.98 -18.15
C PRO A 67 8.75 16.64 -18.39
N GLU A 68 9.75 16.57 -19.28
CA GLU A 68 10.49 15.32 -19.54
C GLU A 68 11.29 14.89 -18.31
N ARG A 69 11.88 15.87 -17.60
CA ARG A 69 12.58 15.61 -16.35
C ARG A 69 11.62 15.13 -15.26
N VAL A 70 10.45 15.77 -15.14
CA VAL A 70 9.42 15.36 -14.17
C VAL A 70 8.91 13.95 -14.47
N GLN A 71 8.65 13.63 -15.75
CA GLN A 71 8.24 12.28 -16.16
C GLN A 71 9.26 11.24 -15.70
N LYS A 72 10.53 11.46 -15.97
CA LYS A 72 11.59 10.54 -15.55
C LYS A 72 11.64 10.34 -14.04
N LEU A 73 11.51 11.42 -13.27
CA LEU A 73 11.48 11.34 -11.80
C LEU A 73 10.25 10.60 -11.28
N LEU A 74 9.09 10.81 -11.90
CA LEU A 74 7.85 10.10 -11.54
C LEU A 74 7.96 8.60 -11.84
N ASP A 75 8.57 8.22 -12.98
CA ASP A 75 8.79 6.82 -13.33
C ASP A 75 9.76 6.15 -12.33
N GLU A 76 10.88 6.80 -12.01
CA GLU A 76 11.84 6.32 -11.00
C GLU A 76 11.16 6.18 -9.63
N MET A 77 10.38 7.17 -9.20
CA MET A 77 9.65 7.14 -7.91
C MET A 77 8.54 6.09 -7.89
N SER A 78 7.92 5.79 -9.03
CA SER A 78 6.93 4.72 -9.13
C SER A 78 7.58 3.34 -8.98
N VAL A 79 8.77 3.13 -9.54
CA VAL A 79 9.56 1.90 -9.33
C VAL A 79 9.97 1.77 -7.87
N ILE A 80 10.44 2.84 -7.23
CA ILE A 80 10.75 2.89 -5.80
C ILE A 80 9.50 2.55 -4.95
N GLY A 81 8.31 2.92 -5.38
CA GLY A 81 7.07 2.79 -4.63
C GLY A 81 6.66 4.05 -3.87
N MET A 82 7.31 5.19 -4.16
CA MET A 82 6.97 6.48 -3.56
C MET A 82 5.74 7.12 -4.20
N ILE A 83 5.49 6.87 -5.47
CA ILE A 83 4.38 7.41 -6.25
C ILE A 83 3.58 6.25 -6.83
N GLU A 84 2.27 6.31 -6.72
CA GLU A 84 1.33 5.45 -7.44
C GLU A 84 0.70 6.22 -8.61
N TYR A 85 0.08 5.50 -9.55
CA TYR A 85 -0.64 6.09 -10.66
C TYR A 85 -1.82 5.24 -11.10
N ASN A 86 -2.76 5.88 -11.79
CA ASN A 86 -3.93 5.26 -12.37
C ASN A 86 -4.41 6.05 -13.59
N TRP A 87 -5.45 5.56 -14.24
CA TRP A 87 -6.12 6.22 -15.38
C TRP A 87 -7.59 6.52 -15.08
N GLU A 88 -7.95 6.65 -13.82
CA GLU A 88 -9.32 6.80 -13.32
C GLU A 88 -9.82 8.25 -13.46
N ASN A 89 -9.89 8.71 -14.70
CA ASN A 89 -10.49 9.99 -15.05
C ASN A 89 -11.24 9.88 -16.37
N ALA A 90 -12.08 10.86 -16.69
CA ALA A 90 -12.97 10.83 -17.86
C ALA A 90 -12.21 10.70 -19.19
N ASP A 91 -11.01 11.25 -19.26
CA ASP A 91 -10.18 11.26 -20.46
C ASP A 91 -9.24 10.05 -20.53
N HIS A 92 -9.26 9.18 -19.52
CA HIS A 92 -8.42 8.00 -19.40
C HIS A 92 -6.91 8.32 -19.55
N HIS A 93 -6.50 9.47 -19.02
CA HIS A 93 -5.10 9.90 -18.99
C HIS A 93 -4.41 9.43 -17.71
N LYS A 94 -3.13 9.07 -17.84
CA LYS A 94 -2.30 8.70 -16.69
C LYS A 94 -2.21 9.87 -15.70
N GLN A 95 -2.53 9.59 -14.45
CA GLN A 95 -2.42 10.56 -13.35
C GLN A 95 -1.68 9.94 -12.18
N TYR A 96 -0.89 10.75 -11.50
CA TYR A 96 0.00 10.34 -10.42
C TYR A 96 -0.58 10.76 -9.08
N VAL A 97 -0.40 9.92 -8.09
CA VAL A 97 -0.88 10.12 -6.72
C VAL A 97 0.29 10.02 -5.75
N LEU A 98 0.46 11.03 -4.92
CA LEU A 98 1.35 10.95 -3.77
C LEU A 98 0.59 10.26 -2.63
N PRO A 99 0.92 9.01 -2.25
CA PRO A 99 0.23 8.30 -1.21
C PRO A 99 0.59 8.80 0.19
N MET A 100 -0.11 8.30 1.20
CA MET A 100 0.35 8.32 2.59
C MET A 100 1.46 7.29 2.79
N PHE A 101 2.00 7.22 4.02
CA PHE A 101 2.98 6.17 4.33
C PHE A 101 2.32 4.79 4.36
N VAL A 102 1.24 4.62 5.14
CA VAL A 102 0.53 3.35 5.34
C VAL A 102 -0.98 3.61 5.45
N PRO A 103 -1.82 2.95 4.65
CA PRO A 103 -1.46 2.16 3.47
C PRO A 103 -0.93 3.06 2.34
N GLY A 104 0.17 2.66 1.71
CA GLY A 104 0.76 3.42 0.62
C GLY A 104 2.25 3.18 0.38
N CYS A 105 3.08 4.26 0.36
CA CYS A 105 4.43 4.15 -0.15
C CYS A 105 5.33 3.18 0.65
N ALA A 106 5.17 3.06 1.96
CA ALA A 106 5.98 2.13 2.75
C ALA A 106 5.74 0.66 2.36
N GLU A 107 4.50 0.32 1.99
CA GLU A 107 4.16 -1.02 1.48
C GLU A 107 4.72 -1.25 0.09
N PHE A 108 4.54 -0.29 -0.83
CA PHE A 108 5.03 -0.42 -2.20
C PHE A 108 6.56 -0.49 -2.26
N MET A 109 7.27 0.20 -1.37
CA MET A 109 8.72 0.11 -1.24
C MET A 109 9.19 -1.30 -0.86
N MET A 110 8.37 -2.08 -0.15
CA MET A 110 8.66 -3.46 0.23
C MET A 110 8.33 -4.48 -0.88
N MET A 111 7.69 -4.09 -1.98
CA MET A 111 7.28 -5.03 -3.04
C MET A 111 8.35 -5.26 -4.11
N ASN A 112 9.40 -4.45 -4.18
CA ASN A 112 10.50 -4.60 -5.13
C ASN A 112 11.65 -5.38 -4.48
N ASP A 113 11.96 -6.58 -4.97
CA ASP A 113 12.99 -7.48 -4.40
C ASP A 113 14.36 -6.81 -4.35
N LYS A 114 14.80 -6.30 -5.50
CA LYS A 114 16.12 -5.67 -5.62
C LYS A 114 16.27 -4.49 -4.65
N GLN A 115 15.25 -3.64 -4.54
CA GLN A 115 15.28 -2.49 -3.63
C GLN A 115 15.39 -2.93 -2.16
N VAL A 116 14.67 -3.98 -1.78
CA VAL A 116 14.71 -4.49 -0.39
C VAL A 116 16.06 -5.14 -0.09
N GLU A 117 16.68 -5.83 -1.07
CA GLU A 117 18.04 -6.36 -0.94
C GLU A 117 19.09 -5.25 -0.80
N GLU A 118 18.98 -4.17 -1.58
CA GLU A 118 19.89 -3.02 -1.53
C GLU A 118 19.65 -2.13 -0.29
N HIS A 119 18.41 -2.04 0.19
CA HIS A 119 17.98 -1.17 1.28
C HIS A 119 17.18 -1.92 2.36
N PRO A 120 17.75 -2.89 3.08
CA PRO A 120 17.02 -3.72 4.06
C PRO A 120 16.40 -2.92 5.21
N ILE A 121 16.89 -1.72 5.49
CA ILE A 121 16.33 -0.79 6.50
C ILE A 121 14.87 -0.38 6.19
N LEU A 122 14.41 -0.53 4.94
CA LEU A 122 13.02 -0.29 4.56
C LEU A 122 12.04 -1.21 5.31
N ALA A 123 12.50 -2.39 5.77
CA ALA A 123 11.68 -3.26 6.61
C ALA A 123 11.42 -2.64 7.99
N ASP A 124 12.41 -1.99 8.59
CA ASP A 124 12.24 -1.25 9.84
C ASP A 124 11.42 0.02 9.62
N PHE A 125 11.62 0.69 8.49
CA PHE A 125 10.79 1.83 8.10
C PHE A 125 9.31 1.45 8.05
N PHE A 126 8.95 0.40 7.32
CA PHE A 126 7.57 -0.05 7.21
C PHE A 126 6.99 -0.51 8.55
N GLU A 127 7.79 -1.22 9.38
CA GLU A 127 7.36 -1.60 10.74
C GLU A 127 7.02 -0.37 11.59
N ASN A 128 7.91 0.62 11.62
CA ASN A 128 7.70 1.83 12.41
C ASN A 128 6.50 2.65 11.92
N MET A 129 6.33 2.78 10.61
CA MET A 129 5.19 3.49 10.03
C MET A 129 3.85 2.77 10.26
N SER A 130 3.87 1.45 10.44
CA SER A 130 2.67 0.65 10.72
C SER A 130 2.28 0.65 12.21
N ARG A 131 3.16 1.09 13.10
CA ARG A 131 2.92 1.14 14.56
C ARG A 131 2.51 2.55 15.00
N LEU A 132 1.30 2.93 14.69
CA LEU A 132 0.74 4.16 15.25
C LEU A 132 0.40 3.98 16.74
N PRO A 133 0.50 5.02 17.56
CA PRO A 133 0.01 4.99 18.94
C PRO A 133 -1.46 4.58 18.98
N LEU A 134 -1.81 3.59 19.79
CA LEU A 134 -3.15 3.00 19.88
C LEU A 134 -4.27 4.05 20.06
N GLU A 135 -4.02 5.05 20.88
CA GLU A 135 -4.94 6.16 21.16
C GLU A 135 -5.32 6.95 19.89
N LYS A 136 -4.44 6.98 18.88
CA LYS A 136 -4.68 7.68 17.61
C LYS A 136 -5.28 6.77 16.55
N VAL A 137 -5.00 5.48 16.61
CA VAL A 137 -5.48 4.49 15.63
C VAL A 137 -6.91 4.07 15.92
N THR A 138 -7.26 3.86 17.20
CA THR A 138 -8.59 3.36 17.60
C THR A 138 -9.76 4.15 17.00
N PRO A 139 -9.74 5.49 16.99
CA PRO A 139 -10.83 6.27 16.38
C PRO A 139 -10.85 6.20 14.84
N MET A 140 -9.76 5.75 14.21
CA MET A 140 -9.60 5.72 12.75
C MET A 140 -9.95 4.36 12.15
N VAL A 141 -10.07 3.30 12.96
CA VAL A 141 -10.48 1.97 12.52
C VAL A 141 -12.01 1.90 12.52
N PRO A 142 -12.65 1.76 11.35
CA PRO A 142 -14.11 1.67 11.30
C PRO A 142 -14.59 0.35 11.93
N PRO A 143 -15.86 0.27 12.38
CA PRO A 143 -16.46 -0.98 12.84
C PRO A 143 -16.29 -2.08 11.78
N GLY A 144 -15.77 -3.24 12.18
CA GLY A 144 -15.45 -4.35 11.27
C GLY A 144 -14.16 -4.20 10.46
N GLY A 145 -13.47 -3.05 10.56
CA GLY A 145 -12.17 -2.82 9.92
C GLY A 145 -11.03 -3.46 10.69
N SER A 146 -10.01 -3.91 9.99
CA SER A 146 -8.78 -4.46 10.58
C SER A 146 -7.61 -3.46 10.59
N GLY A 147 -7.83 -2.26 10.07
CA GLY A 147 -6.86 -1.18 9.97
C GLY A 147 -7.45 -0.01 9.19
N ILE A 148 -6.67 1.05 9.02
CA ILE A 148 -7.08 2.19 8.21
C ILE A 148 -7.18 1.75 6.75
N GLY A 149 -8.37 1.90 6.14
CA GLY A 149 -8.58 1.56 4.74
C GLY A 149 -8.50 0.05 4.41
N MET A 150 -8.62 -0.82 5.42
CA MET A 150 -8.66 -2.26 5.26
C MET A 150 -9.97 -2.82 5.83
N HIS A 151 -10.60 -3.72 5.09
CA HIS A 151 -11.84 -4.38 5.49
C HIS A 151 -11.69 -5.90 5.37
N VAL A 152 -11.98 -6.62 6.44
CA VAL A 152 -11.99 -8.10 6.44
C VAL A 152 -13.20 -8.58 5.67
N ILE A 153 -12.97 -9.45 4.71
CA ILE A 153 -14.04 -10.07 3.92
C ILE A 153 -14.12 -11.57 4.25
N PRO A 154 -15.31 -12.12 4.47
CA PRO A 154 -15.45 -13.53 4.81
C PRO A 154 -15.06 -14.43 3.64
N VAL A 155 -14.70 -15.68 3.95
CA VAL A 155 -14.59 -16.73 2.95
C VAL A 155 -15.98 -16.95 2.35
N GLU A 156 -16.14 -16.68 1.06
CA GLU A 156 -17.47 -16.60 0.42
C GLU A 156 -18.32 -17.86 0.59
N LYS A 157 -17.70 -19.03 0.50
CA LYS A 157 -18.37 -20.32 0.74
C LYS A 157 -18.87 -20.54 2.18
N ALA A 158 -18.41 -19.70 3.12
CA ALA A 158 -18.87 -19.74 4.51
C ALA A 158 -20.10 -18.85 4.75
N ILE A 159 -20.48 -18.00 3.78
CA ILE A 159 -21.67 -17.17 3.85
C ILE A 159 -22.89 -18.07 3.63
N PRO A 160 -23.85 -18.14 4.61
CA PRO A 160 -25.04 -18.98 4.44
C PRO A 160 -25.88 -18.53 3.23
N ALA A 161 -26.28 -19.45 2.36
CA ALA A 161 -27.04 -19.17 1.15
C ALA A 161 -28.39 -18.43 1.36
N LYS A 162 -28.88 -18.39 2.60
CA LYS A 162 -30.12 -17.68 2.98
C LYS A 162 -29.86 -16.34 3.67
N GLN A 163 -28.60 -15.93 3.84
CA GLN A 163 -28.26 -14.67 4.48
C GLN A 163 -28.09 -13.60 3.42
N GLU A 164 -28.87 -12.54 3.49
CA GLU A 164 -28.64 -11.34 2.71
C GLU A 164 -27.40 -10.63 3.30
N SER A 165 -26.27 -10.73 2.62
CA SER A 165 -25.09 -9.91 2.87
C SER A 165 -24.92 -8.88 1.77
N ALA A 166 -24.30 -7.75 2.08
CA ALA A 166 -23.98 -6.74 1.07
C ALA A 166 -23.08 -7.35 -0.02
N SER A 167 -23.30 -6.98 -1.28
CA SER A 167 -22.52 -7.51 -2.41
C SER A 167 -21.01 -7.30 -2.23
N VAL A 168 -20.61 -6.21 -1.55
CA VAL A 168 -19.21 -5.88 -1.26
C VAL A 168 -18.50 -6.86 -0.31
N GLU A 169 -19.25 -7.69 0.41
CA GLU A 169 -18.72 -8.77 1.25
C GLU A 169 -18.38 -10.05 0.48
N HIS A 170 -18.66 -10.08 -0.83
CA HIS A 170 -18.37 -11.22 -1.67
C HIS A 170 -17.14 -10.97 -2.55
N ILE A 171 -16.15 -11.83 -2.48
CA ILE A 171 -14.97 -11.77 -3.36
C ILE A 171 -15.40 -11.85 -4.83
N SER A 172 -16.38 -12.69 -5.16
CA SER A 172 -16.93 -12.82 -6.51
C SER A 172 -17.49 -11.51 -7.09
N HIS A 173 -18.04 -10.62 -6.22
CA HIS A 173 -18.45 -9.28 -6.63
C HIS A 173 -17.26 -8.48 -7.18
N TRP A 174 -16.15 -8.48 -6.46
CA TRP A 174 -14.95 -7.74 -6.83
C TRP A 174 -14.28 -8.33 -8.07
N LEU A 175 -14.19 -9.66 -8.16
CA LEU A 175 -13.65 -10.33 -9.33
C LEU A 175 -14.48 -10.01 -10.59
N LYS A 176 -15.81 -9.98 -10.48
CA LYS A 176 -16.67 -9.57 -11.57
C LYS A 176 -16.51 -8.10 -11.96
N LYS A 177 -16.29 -7.22 -10.96
CA LYS A 177 -16.13 -5.78 -11.20
C LYS A 177 -14.81 -5.46 -11.93
N TYR A 178 -13.74 -6.17 -11.60
CA TYR A 178 -12.40 -5.95 -12.15
C TYR A 178 -11.95 -7.07 -13.11
N GLN A 179 -12.92 -7.72 -13.76
CA GLN A 179 -12.69 -8.87 -14.64
C GLN A 179 -11.53 -8.62 -15.62
N ASP A 180 -10.71 -9.66 -15.81
CA ASP A 180 -9.56 -9.70 -16.72
C ASP A 180 -8.41 -8.73 -16.39
N LYS A 181 -8.41 -8.10 -15.22
CA LYS A 181 -7.35 -7.15 -14.81
C LYS A 181 -6.87 -7.41 -13.40
N TYR A 182 -6.05 -8.46 -13.27
CA TYR A 182 -5.45 -8.90 -12.00
C TYR A 182 -3.95 -9.03 -12.15
N ALA A 183 -3.23 -8.65 -11.10
CA ALA A 183 -1.81 -8.95 -10.94
C ALA A 183 -1.55 -9.45 -9.53
N VAL A 184 -0.53 -10.26 -9.37
CA VAL A 184 -0.09 -10.72 -8.05
C VAL A 184 1.33 -10.26 -7.79
N GLY A 185 1.58 -9.85 -6.56
CA GLY A 185 2.90 -9.46 -6.06
C GLY A 185 3.19 -10.07 -4.69
N ALA A 186 4.42 -9.86 -4.24
CA ALA A 186 4.84 -10.30 -2.93
C ALA A 186 4.10 -9.56 -1.82
N CYS A 187 3.80 -10.25 -0.74
CA CYS A 187 3.21 -9.64 0.44
C CYS A 187 4.24 -8.78 1.19
N SER A 188 4.05 -7.46 1.19
CA SER A 188 4.93 -6.49 1.86
C SER A 188 5.14 -6.80 3.35
N CYS A 189 4.07 -7.17 4.07
CA CYS A 189 4.15 -7.50 5.49
C CYS A 189 5.01 -8.75 5.76
N ARG A 190 4.86 -9.81 4.95
CA ARG A 190 5.69 -11.03 5.10
C ARG A 190 7.15 -10.75 4.76
N ARG A 191 7.40 -10.03 3.68
CA ARG A 191 8.75 -9.64 3.28
C ARG A 191 9.43 -8.80 4.36
N GLN A 192 8.73 -7.83 4.92
CA GLN A 192 9.19 -7.04 6.06
C GLN A 192 9.62 -7.93 7.22
N GLN A 193 8.76 -8.84 7.66
CA GLN A 193 9.05 -9.72 8.79
C GLN A 193 10.23 -10.66 8.49
N ARG A 194 10.33 -11.18 7.26
CA ARG A 194 11.50 -11.99 6.85
C ARG A 194 12.80 -11.21 6.93
N VAL A 195 12.84 -9.99 6.40
CA VAL A 195 14.04 -9.14 6.44
C VAL A 195 14.47 -8.84 7.87
N ARG A 196 13.50 -8.68 8.78
CA ARG A 196 13.75 -8.47 10.21
C ARG A 196 14.12 -9.74 10.97
N GLY A 197 14.12 -10.89 10.33
CA GLY A 197 14.37 -12.18 10.97
C GLY A 197 13.20 -12.70 11.81
N GLU A 198 12.02 -12.13 11.67
CA GLU A 198 10.79 -12.44 12.42
C GLU A 198 9.74 -13.15 11.54
N GLY A 199 10.13 -13.65 10.38
CA GLY A 199 9.23 -14.21 9.38
C GLY A 199 8.47 -15.44 9.85
N CYS A 200 7.31 -15.69 9.26
CA CYS A 200 6.46 -16.86 9.55
C CYS A 200 6.92 -18.14 8.83
N GLY A 201 8.07 -18.13 8.17
CA GLY A 201 8.65 -19.30 7.50
C GLY A 201 7.98 -19.70 6.20
N GLU A 202 6.90 -19.05 5.78
CA GLU A 202 6.15 -19.47 4.59
C GLU A 202 5.81 -18.29 3.67
N ILE A 203 5.75 -18.61 2.38
CA ILE A 203 5.14 -17.93 1.23
C ILE A 203 5.09 -16.40 1.33
N GLU A 204 6.11 -15.75 0.80
CA GLU A 204 6.09 -14.29 0.59
C GLU A 204 5.43 -13.91 -0.73
N GLY A 205 5.69 -14.68 -1.76
CA GLY A 205 5.20 -14.44 -3.10
C GLY A 205 3.73 -14.77 -3.27
N ASP A 206 3.14 -14.22 -4.31
CA ASP A 206 1.84 -14.61 -4.87
C ASP A 206 0.68 -14.54 -3.89
N LEU A 207 0.59 -13.47 -3.10
CA LEU A 207 -0.45 -13.33 -2.08
C LEU A 207 -1.11 -11.95 -2.04
N CYS A 208 -0.49 -10.93 -2.61
CA CYS A 208 -1.07 -9.60 -2.73
C CYS A 208 -1.61 -9.43 -4.15
N ILE A 209 -2.94 -9.44 -4.30
CA ILE A 209 -3.61 -9.37 -5.60
C ILE A 209 -4.03 -7.92 -5.84
N GLY A 210 -3.35 -7.25 -6.78
CA GLY A 210 -3.78 -5.95 -7.30
C GLY A 210 -4.88 -6.11 -8.32
N VAL A 211 -5.86 -5.21 -8.33
CA VAL A 211 -6.98 -5.23 -9.26
C VAL A 211 -7.10 -3.91 -10.02
N GLY A 212 -7.64 -3.96 -11.24
CA GLY A 212 -7.82 -2.77 -12.06
C GLY A 212 -6.48 -2.06 -12.37
N ASP A 213 -6.43 -0.75 -12.24
CA ASP A 213 -5.24 0.04 -12.52
C ASP A 213 -4.06 -0.27 -11.58
N MET A 214 -4.32 -0.79 -10.39
CA MET A 214 -3.27 -1.28 -9.50
C MET A 214 -2.57 -2.52 -10.07
N ALA A 215 -3.26 -3.36 -10.83
CA ALA A 215 -2.61 -4.49 -11.50
C ALA A 215 -1.56 -3.98 -12.50
N ASP A 216 -1.89 -2.97 -13.30
CA ASP A 216 -0.94 -2.37 -14.24
C ASP A 216 0.25 -1.72 -13.50
N TYR A 217 -0.04 -0.97 -12.43
CA TYR A 217 1.00 -0.36 -11.61
C TYR A 217 2.00 -1.40 -11.07
N LEU A 218 1.51 -2.51 -10.52
CA LEU A 218 2.38 -3.56 -9.99
C LEU A 218 3.27 -4.17 -11.07
N VAL A 219 2.70 -4.45 -12.24
CA VAL A 219 3.45 -5.08 -13.35
C VAL A 219 4.43 -4.10 -13.98
N GLU A 220 3.99 -2.90 -14.34
CA GLU A 220 4.84 -1.88 -14.98
C GLU A 220 6.00 -1.42 -14.09
N THR A 221 5.84 -1.50 -12.76
CA THR A 221 6.88 -1.11 -11.80
C THR A 221 7.71 -2.28 -11.25
N GLY A 222 7.54 -3.49 -11.82
CA GLY A 222 8.31 -4.68 -11.47
C GLY A 222 8.02 -5.25 -10.08
N LYS A 223 6.82 -5.01 -9.55
CA LYS A 223 6.36 -5.46 -8.22
C LYS A 223 5.50 -6.72 -8.27
N GLY A 224 5.11 -7.14 -9.47
CA GLY A 224 4.23 -8.28 -9.68
C GLY A 224 4.14 -8.69 -11.14
N HIS A 225 3.25 -9.62 -11.42
CA HIS A 225 2.94 -10.08 -12.78
C HIS A 225 1.43 -10.30 -12.94
N TYR A 226 0.95 -10.21 -14.17
CA TYR A 226 -0.46 -10.48 -14.47
C TYR A 226 -0.82 -11.93 -14.21
N ILE A 227 -2.04 -12.16 -13.74
CA ILE A 227 -2.62 -13.48 -13.49
C ILE A 227 -4.07 -13.53 -14.02
N THR A 228 -4.53 -14.74 -14.29
CA THR A 228 -5.92 -15.03 -14.69
C THR A 228 -6.85 -15.08 -13.47
N GLN A 229 -8.15 -15.07 -13.72
CA GLN A 229 -9.15 -15.26 -12.66
C GLN A 229 -9.03 -16.63 -12.00
N GLU A 230 -8.68 -17.68 -12.75
CA GLU A 230 -8.45 -19.02 -12.23
C GLU A 230 -7.29 -19.04 -11.24
N GLU A 231 -6.19 -18.39 -11.59
CA GLU A 231 -5.04 -18.25 -10.68
C GLU A 231 -5.38 -17.43 -9.43
N VAL A 232 -6.22 -16.39 -9.55
CA VAL A 232 -6.75 -15.68 -8.38
C VAL A 232 -7.48 -16.64 -7.45
N LEU A 233 -8.39 -17.47 -7.98
CA LEU A 233 -9.14 -18.43 -7.17
C LEU A 233 -8.23 -19.47 -6.51
N GLU A 234 -7.20 -19.95 -7.19
CA GLU A 234 -6.18 -20.87 -6.62
C GLU A 234 -5.41 -20.21 -5.47
N ILE A 235 -5.07 -18.92 -5.60
CA ILE A 235 -4.40 -18.15 -4.54
C ILE A 235 -5.32 -18.02 -3.32
N LEU A 236 -6.58 -17.69 -3.53
CA LEU A 236 -7.57 -17.57 -2.44
C LEU A 236 -7.76 -18.91 -1.71
N GLU A 237 -7.93 -20.01 -2.44
CA GLU A 237 -8.04 -21.33 -1.83
C GLU A 237 -6.77 -21.74 -1.05
N ARG A 238 -5.60 -21.42 -1.59
CA ARG A 238 -4.33 -21.66 -0.90
C ARG A 238 -4.26 -20.85 0.38
N ALA A 239 -4.69 -19.59 0.36
CA ALA A 239 -4.74 -18.74 1.54
C ALA A 239 -5.70 -19.32 2.61
N GLU A 240 -6.90 -19.74 2.23
CA GLU A 240 -7.88 -20.36 3.11
C GLU A 240 -7.32 -21.63 3.77
N ARG A 241 -6.67 -22.51 3.01
CA ARG A 241 -6.04 -23.74 3.55
C ARG A 241 -4.94 -23.45 4.59
N ASN A 242 -4.32 -22.27 4.51
CA ASN A 242 -3.29 -21.83 5.47
C ASN A 242 -3.86 -20.97 6.62
N GLY A 243 -5.18 -20.82 6.71
CA GLY A 243 -5.82 -20.03 7.76
C GLY A 243 -5.59 -18.53 7.64
N PHE A 244 -5.37 -18.04 6.41
CA PHE A 244 -5.17 -16.61 6.16
C PHE A 244 -6.51 -15.89 6.06
N VAL A 245 -6.49 -14.61 6.41
CA VAL A 245 -7.66 -13.72 6.41
C VAL A 245 -7.67 -12.92 5.11
N HIS A 246 -8.79 -12.96 4.39
CA HIS A 246 -9.00 -12.09 3.24
C HIS A 246 -9.33 -10.68 3.69
N GLN A 247 -8.68 -9.70 3.11
CA GLN A 247 -8.96 -8.29 3.32
C GLN A 247 -9.00 -7.55 1.99
N ILE A 248 -9.89 -6.59 1.87
CA ILE A 248 -9.92 -5.66 0.73
C ILE A 248 -9.46 -4.28 1.18
N THR A 249 -8.86 -3.54 0.24
CA THR A 249 -8.40 -2.18 0.48
C THR A 249 -9.48 -1.21 0.01
N ASN A 250 -10.17 -0.56 0.92
CA ASN A 250 -11.29 0.33 0.64
C ASN A 250 -11.04 1.79 1.07
N ILE A 251 -9.79 2.20 1.09
CA ILE A 251 -9.40 3.56 1.50
C ILE A 251 -9.98 4.67 0.59
N ASP A 252 -10.32 4.32 -0.65
CA ASP A 252 -10.89 5.25 -1.63
C ASP A 252 -12.43 5.17 -1.72
N GLY A 253 -13.07 4.50 -0.77
CA GLY A 253 -14.52 4.37 -0.65
C GLY A 253 -15.04 2.93 -0.69
N GLU A 254 -16.31 2.76 -0.38
CA GLU A 254 -16.94 1.43 -0.27
C GLU A 254 -17.08 0.72 -1.62
N ASP A 255 -17.18 1.48 -2.70
CA ASP A 255 -17.39 0.94 -4.05
C ASP A 255 -16.08 0.69 -4.81
N LYS A 256 -14.94 0.90 -4.18
CA LYS A 256 -13.65 0.79 -4.85
C LYS A 256 -12.63 0.09 -3.97
N ILE A 257 -11.93 -0.87 -4.57
CA ILE A 257 -10.74 -1.48 -3.99
C ILE A 257 -9.58 -1.40 -4.98
N PHE A 258 -8.37 -1.47 -4.50
CA PHE A 258 -7.18 -1.60 -5.35
C PHE A 258 -6.44 -2.93 -5.12
N ALA A 259 -6.73 -3.65 -4.03
CA ALA A 259 -6.13 -4.95 -3.77
C ALA A 259 -7.03 -5.88 -2.95
N ILE A 260 -6.81 -7.18 -3.12
CA ILE A 260 -7.29 -8.26 -2.27
C ILE A 260 -6.06 -8.86 -1.58
N CYS A 261 -5.98 -8.71 -0.27
CA CYS A 261 -4.91 -9.24 0.54
C CYS A 261 -5.26 -10.60 1.15
N ASN A 262 -4.26 -11.48 1.30
CA ASN A 262 -4.37 -12.78 1.94
C ASN A 262 -3.44 -12.80 3.15
N CYS A 263 -3.95 -12.43 4.32
CA CYS A 263 -3.19 -11.97 5.46
C CYS A 263 -2.95 -13.06 6.51
N ALA A 264 -1.69 -13.33 6.85
CA ALA A 264 -1.35 -14.17 8.00
C ALA A 264 -1.57 -13.38 9.31
N PRO A 265 -2.40 -13.86 10.25
CA PRO A 265 -2.80 -13.10 11.44
C PRO A 265 -1.63 -12.58 12.30
N GLY A 266 -0.57 -13.37 12.47
CA GLY A 266 0.60 -12.98 13.27
C GLY A 266 1.62 -12.07 12.56
N VAL A 267 1.44 -11.80 11.26
CA VAL A 267 2.43 -11.13 10.39
C VAL A 267 1.90 -9.84 9.79
N CYS A 268 0.64 -9.83 9.36
CA CYS A 268 0.02 -8.69 8.69
C CYS A 268 -0.04 -7.47 9.62
N ASN A 269 0.49 -6.33 9.16
CA ASN A 269 0.50 -5.11 9.96
C ASN A 269 -0.91 -4.62 10.32
N ALA A 270 -1.87 -4.69 9.38
CA ALA A 270 -3.26 -4.31 9.65
C ALA A 270 -3.89 -5.21 10.72
N LEU A 271 -3.75 -6.53 10.63
CA LEU A 271 -4.29 -7.46 11.63
C LEU A 271 -3.59 -7.32 13.00
N ARG A 272 -2.28 -7.12 13.03
CA ARG A 272 -1.52 -6.84 14.26
C ARG A 272 -2.00 -5.55 14.92
N THR A 273 -2.27 -4.52 14.14
CA THR A 273 -2.83 -3.25 14.63
C THR A 273 -4.23 -3.50 15.21
N SER A 274 -5.12 -4.19 14.50
CA SER A 274 -6.47 -4.46 14.99
C SER A 274 -6.46 -5.32 16.25
N GLN A 275 -5.60 -6.32 16.36
CA GLN A 275 -5.42 -7.11 17.59
C GLN A 275 -5.02 -6.27 18.80
N SER A 276 -4.22 -5.21 18.56
CA SER A 276 -3.80 -4.30 19.62
C SER A 276 -4.90 -3.34 20.07
N VAL A 277 -5.86 -3.00 19.22
CA VAL A 277 -6.95 -2.04 19.48
C VAL A 277 -8.25 -2.75 19.83
N SER A 278 -8.47 -3.93 19.29
CA SER A 278 -9.75 -4.66 19.36
C SER A 278 -9.83 -5.63 20.54
N TYR A 279 -9.01 -5.46 21.54
CA TYR A 279 -8.94 -6.32 22.72
C TYR A 279 -10.29 -6.51 23.44
N THR A 280 -11.26 -5.67 23.20
CA THR A 280 -12.59 -5.69 23.86
C THR A 280 -13.74 -6.09 22.94
N HIS A 281 -13.52 -6.42 21.67
CA HIS A 281 -14.59 -6.61 20.68
C HIS A 281 -14.48 -7.91 19.84
N LEU A 282 -13.65 -8.86 20.26
CA LEU A 282 -13.62 -10.21 19.69
C LEU A 282 -14.38 -11.18 20.61
#